data_2167e8b4343184bd6ed38885c17a76f1
#
_entry.id   2167e8b4343184bd6ed38885c17a76f1
#
_cell.length_a   1.000
_cell.length_b   1.000
_cell.length_c   1.000
_cell.angle_alpha   90.00
_cell.angle_beta   90.00
_cell.angle_gamma   90.00
#
_symmetry.space_group_name_H-M   'P 1'
#
loop_
_entity.id
_entity.type
_entity.pdbx_description
1 polymer ?
#
loop_
_entity_poly.entity_id
_entity_poly.type
_entity_poly.pdbx_seq_one_letter_code
_entity_poly.pdbx_strand_id
1 'polypeptide(L)'
;DMVFPYFALLGSAPEDFDPLTVVIILTMVIISGTLRFVQESRSGNAAEKLLAMITTTCTVTRREQEKIEIPMDDLVVGDIVHLAAGDMIPADVRILEAKDLFISQSGLTGESEPVEKTPSRSVQKESITDYTNIAFMGSNVISGSAAAVVVSTGDATLFGSMASAIAGEAVETSFTKGVNAVS
;
A
#
# COMPACT_ATOMS: atom_id res chain seq x y z
N ASP A 1 -7.67 -31.29 -15.52
CA ASP A 1 -8.24 -32.50 -16.19
C ASP A 1 -7.51 -32.94 -17.45
N MET A 2 -6.34 -32.35 -17.80
CA MET A 2 -5.57 -32.74 -18.99
C MET A 2 -4.27 -33.51 -18.69
N VAL A 3 -3.99 -33.89 -17.46
CA VAL A 3 -2.75 -34.58 -17.07
C VAL A 3 -2.92 -36.11 -17.03
N PHE A 4 -4.14 -36.58 -16.87
CA PHE A 4 -4.46 -38.00 -16.73
C PHE A 4 -4.23 -38.88 -17.98
N PRO A 5 -4.47 -38.45 -19.23
CA PRO A 5 -4.23 -39.30 -20.41
C PRO A 5 -2.75 -39.57 -20.66
N TYR A 6 -1.82 -38.70 -20.18
CA TYR A 6 -0.39 -38.94 -20.41
C TYR A 6 0.20 -40.03 -19.51
N PHE A 7 -0.37 -40.25 -18.31
CA PHE A 7 0.06 -41.35 -17.42
C PHE A 7 -0.37 -42.72 -17.92
N ALA A 8 -1.48 -42.82 -18.62
CA ALA A 8 -1.94 -44.07 -19.25
C ALA A 8 -1.05 -44.50 -20.44
N LEU A 9 -0.39 -43.55 -21.10
CA LEU A 9 0.52 -43.82 -22.21
C LEU A 9 1.91 -44.31 -21.77
N LEU A 10 2.30 -44.03 -20.52
CA LEU A 10 3.55 -44.47 -19.95
C LEU A 10 3.50 -45.90 -19.33
N GLY A 11 2.30 -46.50 -19.27
CA GLY A 11 2.05 -47.80 -18.61
C GLY A 11 2.01 -49.03 -19.54
N SER A 12 2.27 -48.91 -20.82
CA SER A 12 2.22 -50.03 -21.75
C SER A 12 3.62 -50.53 -22.11
N ALA A 13 3.94 -51.67 -21.56
CA ALA A 13 4.98 -52.65 -21.89
C ALA A 13 6.45 -52.23 -22.01
N PRO A 14 7.37 -52.91 -21.29
CA PRO A 14 8.81 -52.62 -21.27
C PRO A 14 9.57 -52.99 -22.59
N GLU A 15 8.88 -53.45 -23.62
CA GLU A 15 9.54 -53.89 -24.85
C GLU A 15 9.64 -52.85 -25.97
N ASP A 16 8.86 -51.73 -25.85
CA ASP A 16 8.89 -50.63 -26.85
C ASP A 16 9.33 -49.29 -26.20
N PHE A 17 10.40 -49.31 -25.43
CA PHE A 17 10.97 -48.07 -24.91
C PHE A 17 11.74 -47.36 -26.04
N ASP A 18 11.06 -46.43 -26.75
CA ASP A 18 11.71 -45.58 -27.72
C ASP A 18 12.35 -44.36 -27.03
N PRO A 19 13.70 -44.37 -26.89
CA PRO A 19 14.40 -43.26 -26.19
C PRO A 19 14.21 -41.92 -26.91
N LEU A 20 13.93 -41.95 -28.21
CA LEU A 20 13.69 -40.74 -29.00
C LEU A 20 12.41 -40.03 -28.55
N THR A 21 11.35 -40.77 -28.28
CA THR A 21 10.06 -40.23 -27.82
C THR A 21 10.22 -39.57 -26.45
N VAL A 22 10.98 -40.16 -25.52
CA VAL A 22 11.24 -39.60 -24.18
C VAL A 22 12.03 -38.30 -24.30
N VAL A 23 13.05 -38.24 -25.15
CA VAL A 23 13.84 -37.03 -25.38
C VAL A 23 12.98 -35.90 -25.96
N ILE A 24 12.09 -36.21 -26.90
CA ILE A 24 11.16 -35.22 -27.49
C ILE A 24 10.23 -34.66 -26.40
N ILE A 25 9.61 -35.52 -25.59
CA ILE A 25 8.71 -35.11 -24.50
C ILE A 25 9.43 -34.25 -23.50
N LEU A 26 10.62 -34.65 -23.03
CA LEU A 26 11.45 -33.89 -22.10
C LEU A 26 11.81 -32.51 -22.67
N THR A 27 12.20 -32.47 -23.93
CA THR A 27 12.54 -31.20 -24.61
C THR A 27 11.31 -30.27 -24.67
N MET A 28 10.14 -30.81 -25.02
CA MET A 28 8.89 -30.03 -25.03
C MET A 28 8.51 -29.49 -23.65
N VAL A 29 8.67 -30.29 -22.60
CA VAL A 29 8.37 -29.86 -21.22
C VAL A 29 9.33 -28.76 -20.77
N ILE A 30 10.62 -28.89 -21.07
CA ILE A 30 11.63 -27.87 -20.73
C ILE A 30 11.37 -26.56 -21.49
N ILE A 31 11.07 -26.62 -22.78
CA ILE A 31 10.76 -25.44 -23.60
C ILE A 31 9.48 -24.77 -23.09
N SER A 32 8.43 -25.54 -22.83
CA SER A 32 7.16 -25.02 -22.32
C SER A 32 7.30 -24.40 -20.95
N GLY A 33 8.05 -25.04 -20.04
CA GLY A 33 8.34 -24.52 -18.70
C GLY A 33 9.13 -23.22 -18.71
N THR A 34 10.17 -23.17 -19.57
CA THR A 34 10.98 -21.94 -19.73
C THR A 34 10.17 -20.80 -20.34
N LEU A 35 9.35 -21.09 -21.34
CA LEU A 35 8.51 -20.08 -21.97
C LEU A 35 7.50 -19.50 -20.98
N ARG A 36 6.86 -20.37 -20.18
CA ARG A 36 5.91 -19.97 -19.14
C ARG A 36 6.59 -19.12 -18.05
N PHE A 37 7.76 -19.53 -17.58
CA PHE A 37 8.54 -18.78 -16.61
C PHE A 37 8.92 -17.39 -17.12
N VAL A 38 9.38 -17.27 -18.37
CA VAL A 38 9.73 -15.99 -18.99
C VAL A 38 8.51 -15.08 -19.16
N GLN A 39 7.35 -15.65 -19.55
CA GLN A 39 6.10 -14.88 -19.68
C GLN A 39 5.62 -14.38 -18.32
N GLU A 40 5.66 -15.20 -17.29
CA GLU A 40 5.23 -14.84 -15.94
C GLU A 40 6.14 -13.76 -15.30
N SER A 41 7.46 -13.90 -15.46
CA SER A 41 8.43 -12.89 -15.03
C SER A 41 8.25 -11.54 -15.74
N ARG A 42 7.96 -11.56 -17.05
CA ARG A 42 7.74 -10.32 -17.82
C ARG A 42 6.43 -9.63 -17.42
N SER A 43 5.39 -10.41 -17.16
CA SER A 43 4.07 -9.86 -16.78
C SER A 43 4.12 -9.22 -15.39
N GLY A 44 4.79 -9.84 -14.41
CA GLY A 44 4.97 -9.28 -13.08
C GLY A 44 5.73 -7.94 -13.08
N ASN A 45 6.85 -7.89 -13.78
CA ASN A 45 7.67 -6.68 -13.88
C ASN A 45 6.97 -5.50 -14.60
N ALA A 46 6.05 -5.77 -15.52
CA ALA A 46 5.28 -4.73 -16.19
C ALA A 46 4.23 -4.10 -15.26
N ALA A 47 3.54 -4.92 -14.47
CA ALA A 47 2.58 -4.44 -13.46
C ALA A 47 3.27 -3.63 -12.35
N GLU A 48 4.41 -4.09 -11.87
CA GLU A 48 5.20 -3.40 -10.85
C GLU A 48 5.74 -2.05 -11.34
N LYS A 49 6.18 -1.97 -12.59
CA LYS A 49 6.57 -0.70 -13.22
C LYS A 49 5.43 0.29 -13.38
N LEU A 50 4.22 -0.19 -13.68
CA LEU A 50 3.04 0.68 -13.76
C LEU A 50 2.65 1.22 -12.38
N LEU A 51 2.72 0.40 -11.33
CA LEU A 51 2.48 0.83 -9.96
C LEU A 51 3.54 1.83 -9.47
N ALA A 52 4.81 1.63 -9.84
CA ALA A 52 5.90 2.55 -9.52
C ALA A 52 5.80 3.90 -10.25
N MET A 53 5.01 4.01 -11.33
CA MET A 53 4.75 5.28 -12.04
C MET A 53 3.67 6.13 -11.35
N ILE A 54 2.91 5.57 -10.40
CA ILE A 54 1.89 6.30 -9.61
C ILE A 54 2.51 6.61 -8.24
N THR A 55 3.59 7.35 -8.23
CA THR A 55 4.11 7.92 -6.99
C THR A 55 3.30 9.15 -6.63
N THR A 56 2.56 9.06 -5.53
CA THR A 56 1.90 10.23 -4.95
C THR A 56 2.98 11.11 -4.32
N THR A 57 3.04 12.37 -4.74
CA THR A 57 4.04 13.35 -4.27
C THR A 57 3.42 14.33 -3.28
N CYS A 58 4.26 14.96 -2.48
CA CYS A 58 3.87 16.06 -1.60
C CYS A 58 4.91 17.19 -1.67
N THR A 59 4.44 18.42 -1.47
CA THR A 59 5.30 19.61 -1.46
C THR A 59 5.81 19.86 -0.04
N VAL A 60 7.13 19.90 0.12
CA VAL A 60 7.77 20.12 1.43
C VAL A 60 8.80 21.22 1.39
N THR A 61 9.05 21.82 2.56
CA THR A 61 10.21 22.68 2.82
C THR A 61 11.11 22.00 3.83
N ARG A 62 12.39 21.85 3.50
CA ARG A 62 13.43 21.29 4.37
C ARG A 62 14.50 22.35 4.66
N ARG A 63 14.71 22.69 5.93
CA ARG A 63 15.66 23.70 6.38
C ARG A 63 15.48 25.04 5.63
N GLU A 64 16.53 25.54 4.96
CA GLU A 64 16.51 26.80 4.21
C GLU A 64 16.24 26.61 2.71
N GLN A 65 15.79 25.41 2.31
CA GLN A 65 15.48 25.12 0.90
C GLN A 65 14.11 25.67 0.53
N GLU A 66 13.96 26.10 -0.73
CA GLU A 66 12.67 26.41 -1.33
C GLU A 66 11.77 25.17 -1.35
N LYS A 67 10.47 25.38 -1.57
CA LYS A 67 9.49 24.31 -1.71
C LYS A 67 9.92 23.30 -2.78
N ILE A 68 10.07 22.05 -2.38
CA ILE A 68 10.41 20.93 -3.26
C ILE A 68 9.29 19.89 -3.24
N GLU A 69 9.12 19.21 -4.36
CA GLU A 69 8.19 18.09 -4.47
C GLU A 69 8.94 16.79 -4.26
N ILE A 70 8.46 15.97 -3.34
CA ILE A 70 9.06 14.67 -3.00
C ILE A 70 8.01 13.57 -3.03
N PRO A 71 8.39 12.29 -3.27
CA PRO A 71 7.52 11.16 -3.02
C PRO A 71 7.05 11.13 -1.56
N MET A 72 5.80 10.73 -1.32
CA MET A 72 5.27 10.63 0.06
C MET A 72 6.08 9.67 0.93
N ASP A 73 6.68 8.63 0.33
CA ASP A 73 7.50 7.63 1.02
C ASP A 73 8.82 8.20 1.57
N ASP A 74 9.28 9.33 1.01
CA ASP A 74 10.51 10.02 1.43
C ASP A 74 10.26 11.07 2.53
N LEU A 75 9.01 11.17 3.01
CA LEU A 75 8.62 12.12 4.04
C LEU A 75 9.13 11.68 5.41
N VAL A 76 9.73 12.61 6.15
CA VAL A 76 10.27 12.36 7.49
C VAL A 76 9.71 13.32 8.53
N VAL A 77 9.73 12.87 9.78
CA VAL A 77 9.32 13.71 10.93
C VAL A 77 10.19 14.97 10.98
N GLY A 78 9.52 16.12 11.10
CA GLY A 78 10.15 17.45 11.11
C GLY A 78 10.12 18.17 9.77
N ASP A 79 9.74 17.51 8.66
CA ASP A 79 9.48 18.19 7.38
C ASP A 79 8.30 19.14 7.51
N ILE A 80 8.33 20.26 6.80
CA ILE A 80 7.20 21.18 6.69
C ILE A 80 6.50 20.89 5.38
N VAL A 81 5.29 20.32 5.45
CA VAL A 81 4.44 20.05 4.29
C VAL A 81 3.55 21.25 3.98
N HIS A 82 3.39 21.53 2.69
CA HIS A 82 2.43 22.51 2.18
C HIS A 82 1.22 21.77 1.62
N LEU A 83 0.07 22.14 2.15
CA LEU A 83 -1.23 21.53 1.80
C LEU A 83 -2.08 22.53 1.05
N ALA A 84 -2.75 22.09 0.01
CA ALA A 84 -3.70 22.85 -0.79
C ALA A 84 -5.00 22.06 -1.01
N ALA A 85 -6.06 22.73 -1.42
CA ALA A 85 -7.32 22.07 -1.74
C ALA A 85 -7.15 20.96 -2.79
N GLY A 86 -7.64 19.76 -2.50
CA GLY A 86 -7.49 18.55 -3.31
C GLY A 86 -6.37 17.64 -2.86
N ASP A 87 -5.44 18.11 -2.01
CA ASP A 87 -4.35 17.26 -1.52
C ASP A 87 -4.85 16.25 -0.49
N MET A 88 -4.23 15.07 -0.50
CA MET A 88 -4.31 14.11 0.58
C MET A 88 -3.20 14.39 1.60
N ILE A 89 -3.53 14.33 2.87
CA ILE A 89 -2.56 14.53 3.95
C ILE A 89 -1.64 13.32 4.04
N PRO A 90 -0.30 13.49 3.82
CA PRO A 90 0.63 12.38 3.63
C PRO A 90 1.09 11.73 4.93
N ALA A 91 0.90 12.39 6.06
CA ALA A 91 1.39 11.95 7.38
C ALA A 91 0.56 12.61 8.48
N ASP A 92 0.75 12.23 9.75
CA ASP A 92 0.16 13.00 10.84
C ASP A 92 0.94 14.29 11.01
N VAL A 93 0.24 15.41 10.94
CA VAL A 93 0.86 16.75 10.90
C VAL A 93 0.25 17.69 11.93
N ARG A 94 1.06 18.60 12.43
CA ARG A 94 0.61 19.73 13.23
C ARG A 94 0.56 20.98 12.36
N ILE A 95 -0.59 21.64 12.33
CA ILE A 95 -0.82 22.86 11.57
C ILE A 95 0.00 24.01 12.20
N LEU A 96 0.84 24.65 11.40
CA LEU A 96 1.63 25.83 11.76
C LEU A 96 0.95 27.11 11.27
N GLU A 97 0.46 27.08 10.03
CA GLU A 97 -0.26 28.16 9.38
C GLU A 97 -1.43 27.56 8.60
N ALA A 98 -2.57 28.24 8.59
CA ALA A 98 -3.75 27.83 7.84
C ALA A 98 -4.51 29.04 7.34
N LYS A 99 -5.08 28.92 6.14
CA LYS A 99 -5.98 29.88 5.56
C LYS A 99 -7.21 29.15 5.02
N ASP A 100 -8.35 29.35 5.68
CA ASP A 100 -9.65 28.76 5.35
C ASP A 100 -9.57 27.23 5.13
N LEU A 101 -8.80 26.55 6.00
CA LEU A 101 -8.48 25.13 5.86
C LEU A 101 -9.62 24.26 6.39
N PHE A 102 -10.29 23.54 5.49
CA PHE A 102 -11.27 22.52 5.82
C PHE A 102 -10.81 21.16 5.34
N ILE A 103 -10.88 20.15 6.22
CA ILE A 103 -10.39 18.81 5.98
C ILE A 103 -11.51 17.80 6.20
N SER A 104 -11.67 16.87 5.26
CA SER A 104 -12.51 15.70 5.46
C SER A 104 -11.72 14.58 6.16
N GLN A 105 -12.21 14.14 7.31
CA GLN A 105 -11.66 13.04 8.09
C GLN A 105 -12.53 11.78 8.00
N SER A 106 -13.38 11.69 7.00
CA SER A 106 -14.38 10.61 6.87
C SER A 106 -13.79 9.20 6.89
N GLY A 107 -12.57 9.04 6.37
CA GLY A 107 -11.87 7.75 6.41
C GLY A 107 -11.46 7.29 7.82
N LEU A 108 -11.35 8.21 8.78
CA LEU A 108 -10.96 7.93 10.16
C LEU A 108 -12.16 7.92 11.11
N THR A 109 -13.04 8.89 10.96
CA THR A 109 -14.16 9.10 11.90
C THR A 109 -15.49 8.55 11.39
N GLY A 110 -15.62 8.30 10.08
CA GLY A 110 -16.87 7.96 9.42
C GLY A 110 -17.78 9.18 9.20
N GLU A 111 -17.41 10.37 9.69
CA GLU A 111 -18.19 11.59 9.54
C GLU A 111 -17.86 12.29 8.21
N SER A 112 -18.91 12.64 7.44
CA SER A 112 -18.73 13.25 6.13
C SER A 112 -18.55 14.77 6.18
N GLU A 113 -18.81 15.40 7.31
CA GLU A 113 -18.75 16.86 7.45
C GLU A 113 -17.28 17.33 7.55
N PRO A 114 -16.86 18.28 6.72
CA PRO A 114 -15.49 18.81 6.79
C PRO A 114 -15.26 19.57 8.10
N VAL A 115 -14.09 19.38 8.70
CA VAL A 115 -13.68 20.02 9.95
C VAL A 115 -12.71 21.16 9.65
N GLU A 116 -12.96 22.34 10.22
CA GLU A 116 -12.02 23.44 10.15
C GLU A 116 -10.76 23.16 10.99
N LYS A 117 -9.59 23.36 10.40
CA LYS A 117 -8.30 23.21 11.07
C LYS A 117 -7.59 24.56 11.13
N THR A 118 -7.06 24.86 12.33
CA THR A 118 -6.41 26.14 12.62
C THR A 118 -5.10 25.88 13.40
N PRO A 119 -4.11 26.78 13.32
CA PRO A 119 -2.87 26.63 14.10
C PRO A 119 -3.05 26.85 15.61
N SER A 120 -4.21 27.33 16.02
CA SER A 120 -4.51 27.68 17.42
C SER A 120 -4.40 26.46 18.33
N ARG A 121 -3.89 26.67 19.55
CA ARG A 121 -3.81 25.62 20.54
C ARG A 121 -5.20 25.19 20.96
N SER A 122 -5.58 23.96 20.66
CA SER A 122 -6.84 23.38 21.12
C SER A 122 -6.86 23.20 22.63
N VAL A 123 -8.01 23.49 23.23
CA VAL A 123 -8.31 23.05 24.59
C VAL A 123 -8.45 21.51 24.54
N GLN A 124 -8.17 20.84 25.66
CA GLN A 124 -8.27 19.38 25.76
C GLN A 124 -9.62 18.88 25.20
N LYS A 125 -9.56 17.95 24.27
CA LYS A 125 -10.70 17.36 23.57
C LYS A 125 -10.88 15.91 23.98
N GLU A 126 -12.08 15.36 23.80
CA GLU A 126 -12.40 13.97 24.15
C GLU A 126 -11.73 13.00 23.16
N SER A 127 -11.74 13.33 21.86
CA SER A 127 -11.08 12.53 20.83
C SER A 127 -9.85 13.25 20.27
N ILE A 128 -8.86 12.47 19.85
CA ILE A 128 -7.68 12.99 19.17
C ILE A 128 -8.02 13.63 17.83
N THR A 129 -9.06 13.15 17.14
CA THR A 129 -9.54 13.67 15.88
C THR A 129 -10.19 15.05 15.98
N ASP A 130 -10.63 15.45 17.17
CA ASP A 130 -11.31 16.73 17.40
C ASP A 130 -10.33 17.90 17.58
N TYR A 131 -9.05 17.62 17.65
CA TYR A 131 -8.05 18.68 17.75
C TYR A 131 -7.99 19.49 16.44
N THR A 132 -8.18 20.80 16.55
CA THR A 132 -8.20 21.70 15.39
C THR A 132 -6.81 21.93 14.79
N ASN A 133 -5.74 21.74 15.56
CA ASN A 133 -4.36 22.00 15.15
C ASN A 133 -3.60 20.76 14.71
N ILE A 134 -4.26 19.62 14.61
CA ILE A 134 -3.69 18.35 14.11
C ILE A 134 -4.51 17.87 12.95
N ALA A 135 -3.84 17.35 11.93
CA ALA A 135 -4.46 16.68 10.80
C ALA A 135 -3.77 15.33 10.59
N PHE A 136 -4.53 14.34 10.15
CA PHE A 136 -4.13 12.94 10.14
C PHE A 136 -3.94 12.43 8.73
N MET A 137 -2.99 11.50 8.57
CA MET A 137 -2.73 10.76 7.33
C MET A 137 -4.02 10.18 6.75
N GLY A 138 -4.19 10.26 5.43
CA GLY A 138 -5.36 9.73 4.71
C GLY A 138 -6.60 10.63 4.73
N SER A 139 -6.53 11.78 5.39
CA SER A 139 -7.55 12.83 5.30
C SER A 139 -7.34 13.66 4.03
N ASN A 140 -8.42 14.29 3.51
CA ASN A 140 -8.37 15.10 2.30
C ASN A 140 -8.63 16.57 2.60
N VAL A 141 -7.85 17.46 2.01
CA VAL A 141 -8.06 18.90 2.06
C VAL A 141 -9.22 19.29 1.12
N ILE A 142 -10.31 19.76 1.68
CA ILE A 142 -11.50 20.16 0.89
C ILE A 142 -11.35 21.58 0.38
N SER A 143 -10.85 22.49 1.21
CA SER A 143 -10.64 23.89 0.83
C SER A 143 -9.50 24.51 1.63
N GLY A 144 -9.00 25.64 1.14
CA GLY A 144 -7.96 26.42 1.79
C GLY A 144 -6.55 25.91 1.53
N SER A 145 -5.63 26.37 2.36
CA SER A 145 -4.22 25.97 2.31
C SER A 145 -3.59 26.00 3.71
N ALA A 146 -2.51 25.26 3.89
CA ALA A 146 -1.77 25.22 5.15
C ALA A 146 -0.29 24.95 4.96
N ALA A 147 0.49 25.35 5.96
CA ALA A 147 1.81 24.81 6.22
C ALA A 147 1.76 24.05 7.55
N ALA A 148 2.26 22.82 7.56
CA ALA A 148 2.18 21.94 8.71
C ALA A 148 3.47 21.17 8.90
N VAL A 149 3.87 20.90 10.14
CA VAL A 149 5.04 20.08 10.46
C VAL A 149 4.62 18.62 10.63
N VAL A 150 5.38 17.72 10.02
CA VAL A 150 5.20 16.27 10.16
C VAL A 150 5.59 15.83 11.57
N VAL A 151 4.69 15.16 12.26
CA VAL A 151 4.90 14.64 13.63
C VAL A 151 5.00 13.13 13.68
N SER A 152 4.39 12.41 12.71
CA SER A 152 4.45 10.96 12.62
C SER A 152 4.28 10.51 11.16
N THR A 153 4.98 9.45 10.75
CA THR A 153 4.94 8.90 9.38
C THR A 153 4.70 7.40 9.38
N GLY A 154 4.20 6.85 8.27
CA GLY A 154 4.03 5.41 8.05
C GLY A 154 3.18 4.73 9.14
N ASP A 155 3.67 3.60 9.64
CA ASP A 155 2.97 2.79 10.66
C ASP A 155 2.81 3.48 12.01
N ALA A 156 3.60 4.53 12.28
CA ALA A 156 3.50 5.32 13.50
C ALA A 156 2.38 6.37 13.46
N THR A 157 1.74 6.59 12.33
CA THR A 157 0.56 7.47 12.21
C THR A 157 -0.67 6.83 12.85
N LEU A 158 -1.70 7.63 13.12
CA LEU A 158 -2.98 7.13 13.63
C LEU A 158 -3.56 6.09 12.68
N PHE A 159 -3.57 6.37 11.37
CA PHE A 159 -4.07 5.46 10.34
C PHE A 159 -3.20 4.19 10.25
N GLY A 160 -1.88 4.31 10.24
CA GLY A 160 -0.94 3.18 10.21
C GLY A 160 -1.11 2.26 11.40
N SER A 161 -1.27 2.81 12.61
CA SER A 161 -1.50 2.04 13.83
C SER A 161 -2.82 1.24 13.78
N MET A 162 -3.89 1.80 13.23
CA MET A 162 -5.15 1.10 13.01
C MET A 162 -5.00 -0.02 11.98
N ALA A 163 -4.33 0.24 10.87
CA ALA A 163 -4.08 -0.76 9.82
C ALA A 163 -3.25 -1.94 10.35
N SER A 164 -2.21 -1.66 11.13
CA SER A 164 -1.37 -2.68 11.76
C SER A 164 -2.12 -3.51 12.79
N ALA A 165 -3.03 -2.91 13.57
CA ALA A 165 -3.88 -3.62 14.51
C ALA A 165 -4.81 -4.62 13.80
N ILE A 166 -5.39 -4.22 12.67
CA ILE A 166 -6.24 -5.10 11.85
C ILE A 166 -5.43 -6.22 11.18
N ALA A 167 -4.22 -5.92 10.68
CA ALA A 167 -3.34 -6.89 10.04
C ALA A 167 -2.76 -7.89 11.05
N GLY A 168 -2.49 -7.48 12.30
CA GLY A 168 -2.00 -8.34 13.38
C GLY A 168 -3.04 -9.31 13.93
N GLU A 169 -4.33 -9.03 13.77
CA GLU A 169 -5.46 -9.92 14.04
C GLU A 169 -5.87 -10.74 12.80
N ALA A 170 -4.93 -11.25 12.02
CA ALA A 170 -5.23 -12.32 11.08
C ALA A 170 -5.71 -13.54 11.91
N VAL A 171 -6.99 -13.56 12.22
CA VAL A 171 -7.68 -14.63 12.92
C VAL A 171 -7.35 -15.92 12.17
N GLU A 172 -6.56 -16.81 12.81
CA GLU A 172 -6.43 -18.18 12.34
C GLU A 172 -7.84 -18.75 12.19
N THR A 173 -8.34 -18.75 10.96
CA THR A 173 -9.65 -19.32 10.68
C THR A 173 -9.63 -20.79 11.10
N SER A 174 -10.79 -21.32 11.54
CA SER A 174 -10.93 -22.74 11.89
C SER A 174 -10.46 -23.67 10.78
N PHE A 175 -10.42 -23.19 9.53
CA PHE A 175 -9.88 -23.88 8.36
C PHE A 175 -8.36 -23.99 8.43
N THR A 176 -7.63 -22.93 8.79
CA THR A 176 -6.15 -22.93 8.91
C THR A 176 -5.71 -23.84 10.07
N LYS A 177 -6.46 -23.84 11.19
CA LYS A 177 -6.25 -24.79 12.31
C LYS A 177 -6.47 -26.24 11.88
N GLY A 178 -7.48 -26.50 11.05
CA GLY A 178 -7.77 -27.83 10.53
C GLY A 178 -6.67 -28.34 9.59
N VAL A 179 -6.14 -27.53 8.73
CA VAL A 179 -5.05 -27.89 7.78
C VAL A 179 -3.76 -28.19 8.53
N ASN A 180 -3.39 -27.37 9.52
CA ASN A 180 -2.20 -27.56 10.33
C ASN A 180 -2.28 -28.76 11.28
N ALA A 181 -3.47 -29.25 11.59
CA ALA A 181 -3.66 -30.47 12.45
C ALA A 181 -3.55 -31.78 11.65
N VAL A 182 -3.55 -31.74 10.32
CA VAL A 182 -3.52 -32.91 9.41
C VAL A 182 -2.17 -33.03 8.70
N SER A 183 -1.27 -32.06 8.84
CA SER A 183 0.10 -32.06 8.31
C SER A 183 1.09 -32.45 9.40
#